data_1026df26a404074f81a5dc30cc9c2bfa
#
_entry.id   1026df26a404074f81a5dc30cc9c2bfa
#
_cell.length_a   1.000
_cell.length_b   1.000
_cell.length_c   1.000
_cell.angle_alpha   90.00
_cell.angle_beta   90.00
_cell.angle_gamma   90.00
#
_symmetry.space_group_name_H-M   'P 1'
#
loop_
_entity.id
_entity.type
_entity.pdbx_description
1 polymer ?
#
loop_
_entity_poly.entity_id
_entity_poly.type
_entity_poly.pdbx_seq_one_letter_code
_entity_poly.pdbx_strand_id
1 'polypeptide(L)'
;VDVGGTFTDVVAWDGQSLRVKKVPTSPEQSEGVAAGIAGLPGTLLLHGTTVATNALLEGKGARTALITTRGFEDVLEIGRQDRPSLYDSNRDRPPSLVDRSRRHGLDSVADLHRFLDEARPESVAIGLLDSHQDSSAEIAVAQAVEAWNPSTPVSRSSFVNPEFREYERIATTVLNAYLRPVVSSYLASLEDRLERRTLVMRSSGGLTSTTGAAELAASILLSGPAGGVVAAAACGARHGWTRVISFDMGGTSTDVCRIENGQPQLGGGRSIRGYVCRLPSVAVHTIGAGGGSIGWIDDGGALRVGPQSAGAWPGPAAYGRGGTEPTVTDANLVLGRLGSSLAGDTELDADLAHRALAALGVKLGIRPEAVARGMIDIVNAHMEGAIRRVSVEEGADPRQAALLAFGGAGGLHATAVARALGMAAVLVPPHPGVFSALGLLLSPMRHDVTHSVIGVETEVLDDTIARLEDRAREEMAAVLGVEANEVNVSIDVRYRGQSHETPVDYVRGSGRLRVDFETAHRARNGFVTSEVEIEVVTVRLAATAPAVLSWSQVRGTLDPGSELVGPRLIEGPNATIYLDEGERLIVLADGTMEITW
;
A
#
# COMPACT_ATOMS: atom_id res chain seq x y z
N VAL A 1 11.50 -7.85 7.76
CA VAL A 1 11.91 -8.14 6.38
C VAL A 1 10.82 -7.67 5.43
N ASP A 2 11.19 -6.85 4.47
CA ASP A 2 10.29 -6.40 3.39
C ASP A 2 10.78 -6.95 2.05
N VAL A 3 9.92 -7.70 1.36
CA VAL A 3 10.25 -8.31 0.07
C VAL A 3 9.71 -7.43 -1.05
N GLY A 4 10.62 -6.69 -1.68
CA GLY A 4 10.34 -5.92 -2.89
C GLY A 4 10.56 -6.73 -4.17
N GLY A 5 10.24 -6.12 -5.32
CA GLY A 5 10.42 -6.78 -6.63
C GLY A 5 11.89 -7.00 -7.03
N THR A 6 12.82 -6.17 -6.54
CA THR A 6 14.24 -6.22 -6.91
C THR A 6 15.13 -6.64 -5.74
N PHE A 7 14.86 -6.11 -4.56
CA PHE A 7 15.62 -6.36 -3.34
C PHE A 7 14.69 -6.79 -2.21
N THR A 8 15.24 -7.59 -1.32
CA THR A 8 14.68 -7.92 -0.02
C THR A 8 15.44 -7.13 1.04
N ASP A 9 14.75 -6.25 1.73
CA ASP A 9 15.28 -5.37 2.74
C ASP A 9 15.09 -5.98 4.13
N VAL A 10 16.18 -6.07 4.89
CA VAL A 10 16.20 -6.66 6.23
C VAL A 10 16.67 -5.64 7.24
N VAL A 11 15.86 -5.40 8.25
CA VAL A 11 16.20 -4.58 9.42
C VAL A 11 16.01 -5.41 10.67
N ALA A 12 17.07 -5.64 11.42
CA ALA A 12 17.03 -6.38 12.67
C ALA A 12 17.28 -5.44 13.86
N TRP A 13 16.49 -5.60 14.91
CA TRP A 13 16.61 -4.90 16.18
C TRP A 13 17.00 -5.90 17.28
N ASP A 14 18.10 -5.67 17.97
CA ASP A 14 18.60 -6.54 19.05
C ASP A 14 18.31 -6.02 20.47
N GLY A 15 17.48 -4.96 20.57
CA GLY A 15 17.18 -4.27 21.84
C GLY A 15 18.05 -3.03 22.07
N GLN A 16 19.15 -2.86 21.33
CA GLN A 16 20.09 -1.74 21.47
C GLN A 16 20.44 -1.07 20.14
N SER A 17 20.57 -1.84 19.07
CA SER A 17 21.04 -1.36 17.76
C SER A 17 20.23 -1.93 16.61
N LEU A 18 20.15 -1.15 15.53
CA LEU A 18 19.62 -1.59 14.25
C LEU A 18 20.74 -2.16 13.37
N ARG A 19 20.50 -3.33 12.80
CA ARG A 19 21.34 -3.91 11.76
C ARG A 19 20.57 -3.96 10.46
N VAL A 20 21.16 -3.46 9.41
CA VAL A 20 20.54 -3.36 8.09
C VAL A 20 21.27 -4.26 7.11
N LYS A 21 20.51 -4.98 6.30
CA LYS A 21 21.03 -5.78 5.20
C LYS A 21 20.08 -5.68 4.01
N LYS A 22 20.64 -5.59 2.81
CA LYS A 22 19.89 -5.57 1.55
C LYS A 22 20.39 -6.73 0.69
N VAL A 23 19.49 -7.60 0.24
CA VAL A 23 19.83 -8.75 -0.59
C VAL A 23 18.97 -8.76 -1.85
N PRO A 24 19.46 -9.28 -2.99
CA PRO A 24 18.62 -9.46 -4.16
C PRO A 24 17.42 -10.34 -3.85
N THR A 25 16.25 -10.01 -4.37
CA THR A 25 15.06 -10.86 -4.23
C THR A 25 15.24 -12.13 -5.07
N SER A 26 15.01 -13.28 -4.44
CA SER A 26 15.00 -14.58 -5.11
C SER A 26 13.64 -14.91 -5.72
N PRO A 27 13.57 -15.73 -6.79
CA PRO A 27 12.31 -16.21 -7.33
C PRO A 27 11.46 -16.95 -6.28
N GLU A 28 12.10 -17.70 -5.39
CA GLU A 28 11.48 -18.30 -4.21
C GLU A 28 11.62 -17.34 -3.02
N GLN A 29 10.57 -16.57 -2.73
CA GLN A 29 10.63 -15.48 -1.73
C GLN A 29 10.96 -15.99 -0.33
N SER A 30 10.45 -17.18 0.08
CA SER A 30 10.73 -17.76 1.40
C SER A 30 12.21 -18.11 1.60
N GLU A 31 12.91 -18.55 0.54
CA GLU A 31 14.36 -18.76 0.54
C GLU A 31 15.13 -17.45 0.67
N GLY A 32 14.70 -16.43 -0.06
CA GLY A 32 15.29 -15.08 0.01
C GLY A 32 15.19 -14.48 1.41
N VAL A 33 14.03 -14.64 2.06
CA VAL A 33 13.83 -14.22 3.45
C VAL A 33 14.76 -14.98 4.38
N ALA A 34 14.82 -16.31 4.30
CA ALA A 34 15.67 -17.14 5.13
C ALA A 34 17.16 -16.78 4.99
N ALA A 35 17.65 -16.60 3.75
CA ALA A 35 19.02 -16.17 3.47
C ALA A 35 19.28 -14.73 3.98
N GLY A 36 18.30 -13.86 3.87
CA GLY A 36 18.40 -12.48 4.36
C GLY A 36 18.60 -12.40 5.87
N ILE A 37 17.86 -13.20 6.65
CA ILE A 37 17.92 -13.19 8.12
C ILE A 37 18.99 -14.13 8.71
N ALA A 38 19.68 -14.90 7.89
CA ALA A 38 20.71 -15.82 8.35
C ALA A 38 21.79 -15.09 9.17
N GLY A 39 22.07 -15.59 10.38
CA GLY A 39 23.04 -15.02 11.32
C GLY A 39 22.56 -13.76 12.05
N LEU A 40 21.32 -13.29 11.84
CA LEU A 40 20.75 -12.19 12.59
C LEU A 40 20.02 -12.69 13.84
N PRO A 41 20.13 -11.98 14.97
CA PRO A 41 19.41 -12.30 16.20
C PRO A 41 17.89 -12.06 16.04
N GLY A 42 17.10 -12.70 16.90
CA GLY A 42 15.67 -12.43 17.03
C GLY A 42 14.81 -13.69 16.98
N THR A 43 13.72 -13.67 17.74
CA THR A 43 12.71 -14.74 17.85
C THR A 43 11.41 -14.40 17.11
N LEU A 44 11.25 -13.13 16.72
CA LEU A 44 10.08 -12.61 16.03
C LEU A 44 10.48 -12.09 14.64
N LEU A 45 9.78 -12.53 13.62
CA LEU A 45 9.89 -12.02 12.25
C LEU A 45 8.67 -11.14 11.95
N LEU A 46 8.92 -9.92 11.52
CA LEU A 46 7.91 -9.03 10.93
C LEU A 46 8.11 -9.02 9.41
N HIS A 47 7.06 -9.34 8.67
CA HIS A 47 7.18 -9.65 7.26
C HIS A 47 6.24 -8.82 6.37
N GLY A 48 6.82 -8.04 5.44
CA GLY A 48 6.16 -7.43 4.30
C GLY A 48 6.36 -8.30 3.07
N THR A 49 5.31 -8.58 2.32
CA THR A 49 5.36 -9.49 1.17
C THR A 49 4.58 -8.97 -0.02
N THR A 50 5.05 -9.31 -1.22
CA THR A 50 4.37 -9.02 -2.48
C THR A 50 3.62 -10.23 -3.05
N VAL A 51 3.58 -11.38 -2.33
CA VAL A 51 3.02 -12.63 -2.84
C VAL A 51 1.57 -12.50 -3.32
N ALA A 52 0.70 -11.86 -2.53
CA ALA A 52 -0.71 -11.65 -2.90
C ALA A 52 -0.83 -10.73 -4.12
N THR A 53 -0.05 -9.66 -4.14
CA THR A 53 -0.04 -8.69 -5.25
C THR A 53 0.45 -9.33 -6.55
N ASN A 54 1.55 -10.08 -6.49
CA ASN A 54 2.10 -10.79 -7.66
C ASN A 54 1.13 -11.85 -8.16
N ALA A 55 0.51 -12.65 -7.26
CA ALA A 55 -0.48 -13.65 -7.65
C ALA A 55 -1.67 -13.02 -8.42
N LEU A 56 -2.14 -11.84 -7.97
CA LEU A 56 -3.20 -11.10 -8.67
C LEU A 56 -2.73 -10.54 -10.02
N LEU A 57 -1.54 -9.93 -10.06
CA LEU A 57 -1.00 -9.28 -11.25
C LEU A 57 -0.65 -10.29 -12.36
N GLU A 58 -0.21 -11.48 -11.99
CA GLU A 58 0.20 -12.55 -12.90
C GLU A 58 -0.94 -13.52 -13.24
N GLY A 59 -2.12 -13.35 -12.62
CA GLY A 59 -3.26 -14.24 -12.83
C GLY A 59 -3.04 -15.65 -12.25
N LYS A 60 -2.22 -15.78 -11.21
CA LYS A 60 -1.81 -17.05 -10.59
C LYS A 60 -2.56 -17.38 -9.29
N GLY A 61 -3.76 -16.88 -9.11
CA GLY A 61 -4.61 -17.26 -7.97
C GLY A 61 -5.32 -18.60 -8.17
N ALA A 62 -6.05 -19.01 -7.16
CA ALA A 62 -6.74 -20.29 -7.13
C ALA A 62 -7.97 -20.33 -8.08
N ARG A 63 -8.29 -21.51 -8.60
CA ARG A 63 -9.54 -21.77 -9.30
C ARG A 63 -10.69 -21.64 -8.31
N THR A 64 -11.34 -20.46 -8.31
CA THR A 64 -12.36 -20.09 -7.34
C THR A 64 -13.76 -20.34 -7.87
N ALA A 65 -14.67 -20.81 -7.02
CA ALA A 65 -16.12 -20.79 -7.27
C ALA A 65 -16.79 -19.68 -6.45
N LEU A 66 -17.86 -19.09 -6.99
CA LEU A 66 -18.74 -18.16 -6.29
C LEU A 66 -20.09 -18.81 -6.05
N ILE A 67 -20.52 -18.82 -4.79
CA ILE A 67 -21.89 -19.17 -4.39
C ILE A 67 -22.59 -17.89 -3.96
N THR A 68 -23.69 -17.58 -4.60
CA THR A 68 -24.44 -16.34 -4.35
C THR A 68 -25.94 -16.61 -4.31
N THR A 69 -26.73 -15.60 -4.02
CA THR A 69 -28.19 -15.68 -4.11
C THR A 69 -28.58 -15.87 -5.57
N ARG A 70 -29.57 -16.77 -5.82
CA ARG A 70 -30.09 -17.03 -7.16
C ARG A 70 -30.52 -15.74 -7.87
N GLY A 71 -30.10 -15.57 -9.13
CA GLY A 71 -30.31 -14.38 -9.93
C GLY A 71 -29.25 -13.27 -9.76
N PHE A 72 -28.25 -13.47 -8.87
CA PHE A 72 -27.14 -12.55 -8.65
C PHE A 72 -25.78 -13.10 -9.12
N GLU A 73 -25.79 -14.16 -9.92
CA GLU A 73 -24.57 -14.80 -10.42
C GLU A 73 -23.73 -13.88 -11.30
N ASP A 74 -24.37 -12.88 -11.91
CA ASP A 74 -23.72 -11.93 -12.82
C ASP A 74 -23.32 -10.60 -12.15
N VAL A 75 -23.43 -10.50 -10.82
CA VAL A 75 -23.09 -9.28 -10.06
C VAL A 75 -21.64 -8.82 -10.32
N LEU A 76 -20.71 -9.75 -10.53
CA LEU A 76 -19.30 -9.45 -10.83
C LEU A 76 -19.11 -8.84 -12.23
N GLU A 77 -19.93 -9.23 -13.21
CA GLU A 77 -19.90 -8.69 -14.57
C GLU A 77 -20.59 -7.32 -14.63
N ILE A 78 -21.76 -7.24 -14.00
CA ILE A 78 -22.58 -6.02 -13.98
C ILE A 78 -21.82 -4.91 -13.24
N GLY A 79 -21.29 -5.19 -12.06
CA GLY A 79 -20.60 -4.22 -11.21
C GLY A 79 -21.44 -2.97 -10.97
N ARG A 80 -20.84 -1.80 -11.14
CA ARG A 80 -21.52 -0.49 -11.06
C ARG A 80 -21.97 0.04 -12.42
N GLN A 81 -21.83 -0.74 -13.50
CA GLN A 81 -22.14 -0.36 -14.87
C GLN A 81 -21.39 0.90 -15.37
N ASP A 82 -20.31 1.30 -14.68
CA ASP A 82 -19.43 2.37 -15.09
C ASP A 82 -18.49 1.92 -16.21
N ARG A 83 -18.12 2.84 -17.10
CA ARG A 83 -17.16 2.57 -18.17
C ARG A 83 -15.73 2.65 -17.64
N PRO A 84 -14.82 1.74 -18.06
CA PRO A 84 -13.40 1.82 -17.68
C PRO A 84 -12.73 3.11 -18.16
N SER A 85 -13.23 3.68 -19.25
CA SER A 85 -12.83 4.98 -19.77
C SER A 85 -14.03 5.70 -20.38
N LEU A 86 -14.14 7.02 -20.14
CA LEU A 86 -15.19 7.84 -20.75
C LEU A 86 -14.91 8.14 -22.24
N TYR A 87 -13.64 8.16 -22.63
CA TYR A 87 -13.19 8.62 -23.96
C TYR A 87 -12.58 7.52 -24.82
N ASP A 88 -12.33 6.33 -24.26
CA ASP A 88 -11.80 5.17 -24.99
C ASP A 88 -12.80 4.02 -24.92
N SER A 89 -13.56 3.84 -26.00
CA SER A 89 -14.58 2.79 -26.12
C SER A 89 -13.97 1.37 -26.27
N ASN A 90 -12.68 1.27 -26.57
CA ASN A 90 -11.98 -0.02 -26.74
C ASN A 90 -11.34 -0.52 -25.45
N ARG A 91 -11.42 0.27 -24.38
CA ARG A 91 -10.88 -0.12 -23.08
C ARG A 91 -11.92 -0.92 -22.30
N ASP A 92 -11.70 -2.22 -22.20
CA ASP A 92 -12.53 -3.14 -21.44
C ASP A 92 -12.11 -3.23 -19.98
N ARG A 93 -13.04 -3.73 -19.12
CA ARG A 93 -12.72 -4.15 -17.76
C ARG A 93 -11.87 -5.42 -17.80
N PRO A 94 -11.05 -5.67 -16.75
CA PRO A 94 -10.38 -6.96 -16.64
C PRO A 94 -11.43 -8.09 -16.57
N PRO A 95 -11.10 -9.28 -17.10
CA PRO A 95 -11.98 -10.43 -16.98
C PRO A 95 -12.26 -10.75 -15.51
N SER A 96 -13.45 -11.23 -15.21
CA SER A 96 -13.80 -11.64 -13.85
C SER A 96 -12.86 -12.74 -13.34
N LEU A 97 -12.49 -12.69 -12.05
CA LEU A 97 -11.67 -13.73 -11.40
C LEU A 97 -12.38 -15.09 -11.32
N VAL A 98 -13.70 -15.10 -11.47
CA VAL A 98 -14.51 -16.31 -11.49
C VAL A 98 -15.29 -16.36 -12.78
N ASP A 99 -15.03 -17.34 -13.64
CA ASP A 99 -15.78 -17.56 -14.87
C ASP A 99 -17.27 -17.84 -14.58
N ARG A 100 -18.15 -17.51 -15.52
CA ARG A 100 -19.60 -17.70 -15.35
C ARG A 100 -20.00 -19.14 -15.02
N SER A 101 -19.28 -20.13 -15.57
CA SER A 101 -19.50 -21.56 -15.31
C SER A 101 -19.16 -21.99 -13.87
N ARG A 102 -18.44 -21.16 -13.12
CA ARG A 102 -18.07 -21.40 -11.72
C ARG A 102 -18.82 -20.50 -10.74
N ARG A 103 -19.94 -19.90 -11.17
CA ARG A 103 -20.84 -19.11 -10.33
C ARG A 103 -22.17 -19.85 -10.18
N HIS A 104 -22.61 -20.01 -8.96
CA HIS A 104 -23.81 -20.76 -8.62
C HIS A 104 -24.79 -19.92 -7.80
N GLY A 105 -26.02 -19.80 -8.31
CA GLY A 105 -27.14 -19.25 -7.56
C GLY A 105 -27.73 -20.35 -6.67
N LEU A 106 -27.67 -20.16 -5.37
CA LEU A 106 -28.05 -21.16 -4.38
C LEU A 106 -29.58 -21.43 -4.42
N ASP A 107 -29.93 -22.70 -4.60
CA ASP A 107 -31.30 -23.22 -4.49
C ASP A 107 -31.42 -24.22 -3.33
N SER A 108 -30.51 -25.20 -3.29
CA SER A 108 -30.53 -26.27 -2.29
C SER A 108 -29.09 -26.80 -2.05
N VAL A 109 -28.89 -27.48 -0.92
CA VAL A 109 -27.61 -28.14 -0.60
C VAL A 109 -27.28 -29.24 -1.63
N ALA A 110 -28.28 -29.98 -2.13
CA ALA A 110 -28.05 -31.04 -3.12
C ALA A 110 -27.54 -30.46 -4.46
N ASP A 111 -28.09 -29.34 -4.90
CA ASP A 111 -27.65 -28.66 -6.10
C ASP A 111 -26.27 -28.06 -5.92
N LEU A 112 -25.97 -27.56 -4.72
CA LEU A 112 -24.65 -27.06 -4.35
C LEU A 112 -23.57 -28.14 -4.50
N HIS A 113 -23.76 -29.33 -3.94
CA HIS A 113 -22.76 -30.41 -4.02
C HIS A 113 -22.51 -30.82 -5.47
N ARG A 114 -23.59 -30.97 -6.29
CA ARG A 114 -23.45 -31.28 -7.72
C ARG A 114 -22.63 -30.22 -8.45
N PHE A 115 -22.92 -28.95 -8.20
CA PHE A 115 -22.13 -27.84 -8.76
C PHE A 115 -20.66 -27.91 -8.35
N LEU A 116 -20.35 -28.17 -7.08
CA LEU A 116 -18.98 -28.27 -6.57
C LEU A 116 -18.22 -29.46 -7.21
N ASP A 117 -18.89 -30.60 -7.42
CA ASP A 117 -18.32 -31.76 -8.10
C ASP A 117 -17.97 -31.46 -9.56
N GLU A 118 -18.77 -30.64 -10.24
CA GLU A 118 -18.53 -30.21 -11.62
C GLU A 118 -17.45 -29.14 -11.69
N ALA A 119 -17.51 -28.12 -10.85
CA ALA A 119 -16.61 -26.96 -10.86
C ALA A 119 -15.22 -27.28 -10.30
N ARG A 120 -15.10 -28.25 -9.39
CA ARG A 120 -13.86 -28.67 -8.69
C ARG A 120 -13.03 -27.49 -8.22
N PRO A 121 -13.58 -26.58 -7.42
CA PRO A 121 -12.86 -25.39 -7.01
C PRO A 121 -11.73 -25.73 -6.05
N GLU A 122 -10.66 -24.92 -6.09
CA GLU A 122 -9.57 -24.92 -5.11
C GLU A 122 -9.87 -23.98 -3.94
N SER A 123 -10.86 -23.08 -4.10
CA SER A 123 -11.35 -22.16 -3.08
C SER A 123 -12.79 -21.75 -3.40
N VAL A 124 -13.57 -21.43 -2.37
CA VAL A 124 -14.97 -21.03 -2.52
C VAL A 124 -15.19 -19.65 -1.89
N ALA A 125 -15.81 -18.74 -2.65
CA ALA A 125 -16.37 -17.50 -2.16
C ALA A 125 -17.88 -17.66 -1.96
N ILE A 126 -18.39 -17.23 -0.81
CA ILE A 126 -19.83 -17.18 -0.51
C ILE A 126 -20.22 -15.73 -0.31
N GLY A 127 -21.17 -15.25 -1.10
CA GLY A 127 -21.68 -13.88 -1.03
C GLY A 127 -23.19 -13.85 -1.25
N LEU A 128 -23.95 -13.96 -0.16
CA LEU A 128 -25.40 -13.90 -0.20
C LEU A 128 -25.90 -12.48 0.08
N LEU A 129 -27.10 -12.16 -0.41
CA LEU A 129 -27.75 -10.89 -0.09
C LEU A 129 -27.97 -10.76 1.42
N ASP A 130 -27.89 -9.54 1.92
CA ASP A 130 -28.14 -9.15 3.31
C ASP A 130 -27.29 -9.85 4.38
N SER A 131 -26.29 -10.65 3.99
CA SER A 131 -25.43 -11.38 4.92
C SER A 131 -24.54 -10.47 5.80
N HIS A 132 -24.47 -9.19 5.51
CA HIS A 132 -23.87 -8.19 6.39
C HIS A 132 -24.71 -7.92 7.66
N GLN A 133 -26.03 -8.22 7.63
CA GLN A 133 -26.95 -8.13 8.78
C GLN A 133 -27.10 -9.48 9.47
N ASP A 134 -27.32 -10.56 8.70
CA ASP A 134 -27.47 -11.92 9.21
C ASP A 134 -26.56 -12.90 8.43
N SER A 135 -25.53 -13.37 9.10
CA SER A 135 -24.54 -14.29 8.54
C SER A 135 -24.99 -15.77 8.56
N SER A 136 -26.13 -16.10 9.14
CA SER A 136 -26.57 -17.50 9.40
C SER A 136 -26.64 -18.34 8.13
N ALA A 137 -27.16 -17.77 7.04
CA ALA A 137 -27.26 -18.46 5.75
C ALA A 137 -25.86 -18.75 5.15
N GLU A 138 -24.92 -17.80 5.20
CA GLU A 138 -23.55 -18.04 4.72
C GLU A 138 -22.80 -19.05 5.59
N ILE A 139 -23.06 -19.08 6.91
CA ILE A 139 -22.49 -20.10 7.81
C ILE A 139 -23.00 -21.49 7.42
N ALA A 140 -24.30 -21.65 7.18
CA ALA A 140 -24.88 -22.92 6.78
C ALA A 140 -24.32 -23.42 5.42
N VAL A 141 -24.15 -22.51 4.45
CA VAL A 141 -23.54 -22.84 3.16
C VAL A 141 -22.05 -23.22 3.33
N ALA A 142 -21.32 -22.52 4.19
CA ALA A 142 -19.92 -22.85 4.47
C ALA A 142 -19.78 -24.24 5.09
N GLN A 143 -20.66 -24.62 6.03
CA GLN A 143 -20.71 -25.95 6.61
C GLN A 143 -21.02 -27.02 5.56
N ALA A 144 -21.91 -26.75 4.59
CA ALA A 144 -22.18 -27.65 3.49
C ALA A 144 -20.98 -27.83 2.55
N VAL A 145 -20.20 -26.77 2.28
CA VAL A 145 -18.94 -26.88 1.52
C VAL A 145 -17.89 -27.67 2.30
N GLU A 146 -17.75 -27.44 3.60
CA GLU A 146 -16.85 -28.17 4.48
C GLU A 146 -17.20 -29.66 4.54
N ALA A 147 -18.50 -30.00 4.60
CA ALA A 147 -18.99 -31.40 4.55
C ALA A 147 -18.72 -32.06 3.19
N TRP A 148 -18.71 -31.30 2.09
CA TRP A 148 -18.32 -31.78 0.76
C TRP A 148 -16.81 -32.04 0.67
N ASN A 149 -15.99 -31.06 1.09
CA ASN A 149 -14.54 -31.21 1.13
C ASN A 149 -13.91 -30.30 2.19
N PRO A 150 -13.49 -30.85 3.36
CA PRO A 150 -12.93 -30.04 4.46
C PRO A 150 -11.59 -29.35 4.14
N SER A 151 -10.89 -29.76 3.06
CA SER A 151 -9.66 -29.11 2.65
C SER A 151 -9.86 -27.88 1.75
N THR A 152 -11.09 -27.62 1.30
CA THR A 152 -11.39 -26.47 0.44
C THR A 152 -11.62 -25.21 1.27
N PRO A 153 -10.74 -24.20 1.19
CA PRO A 153 -10.91 -22.97 1.95
C PRO A 153 -12.14 -22.18 1.48
N VAL A 154 -12.91 -21.69 2.46
CA VAL A 154 -14.14 -20.94 2.24
C VAL A 154 -13.96 -19.50 2.73
N SER A 155 -14.28 -18.51 1.88
CA SER A 155 -14.36 -17.11 2.23
C SER A 155 -15.82 -16.66 2.22
N ARG A 156 -16.34 -16.25 3.38
CA ARG A 156 -17.73 -15.73 3.54
C ARG A 156 -17.71 -14.21 3.48
N SER A 157 -18.67 -13.61 2.79
CA SER A 157 -18.75 -12.15 2.65
C SER A 157 -19.05 -11.46 3.98
N SER A 158 -19.82 -12.10 4.84
CA SER A 158 -20.11 -11.67 6.21
C SER A 158 -18.90 -11.63 7.14
N PHE A 159 -17.80 -12.30 6.78
CA PHE A 159 -16.53 -12.26 7.49
C PHE A 159 -15.50 -11.36 6.80
N VAL A 160 -15.37 -11.49 5.47
CA VAL A 160 -14.33 -10.78 4.71
C VAL A 160 -14.58 -9.28 4.68
N ASN A 161 -15.83 -8.87 4.39
CA ASN A 161 -16.20 -7.46 4.30
C ASN A 161 -17.68 -7.27 4.62
N PRO A 162 -18.11 -7.21 5.89
CA PRO A 162 -19.51 -7.13 6.31
C PRO A 162 -20.12 -5.74 6.06
N GLU A 163 -20.03 -5.23 4.83
CA GLU A 163 -20.62 -3.97 4.39
C GLU A 163 -21.88 -4.23 3.54
N PHE A 164 -22.81 -3.26 3.55
CA PHE A 164 -24.10 -3.36 2.88
C PHE A 164 -24.03 -3.37 1.34
N ARG A 165 -22.90 -2.97 0.73
CA ARG A 165 -22.74 -2.88 -0.73
C ARG A 165 -22.45 -4.24 -1.34
N GLU A 166 -23.47 -4.89 -1.91
CA GLU A 166 -23.40 -6.27 -2.41
C GLU A 166 -22.27 -6.50 -3.40
N TYR A 167 -22.15 -5.65 -4.42
CA TYR A 167 -21.11 -5.81 -5.43
C TYR A 167 -19.71 -5.77 -4.83
N GLU A 168 -19.41 -4.73 -4.06
CA GLU A 168 -18.08 -4.56 -3.45
C GLU A 168 -17.81 -5.64 -2.41
N ARG A 169 -18.83 -6.05 -1.63
CA ARG A 169 -18.72 -7.13 -0.65
C ARG A 169 -18.38 -8.45 -1.34
N ILE A 170 -19.15 -8.82 -2.38
CA ILE A 170 -18.95 -10.06 -3.14
C ILE A 170 -17.63 -10.02 -3.90
N ALA A 171 -17.29 -8.92 -4.58
CA ALA A 171 -16.05 -8.78 -5.32
C ALA A 171 -14.83 -8.90 -4.40
N THR A 172 -14.85 -8.27 -3.22
CA THR A 172 -13.78 -8.39 -2.21
C THR A 172 -13.66 -9.81 -1.68
N THR A 173 -14.78 -10.50 -1.50
CA THR A 173 -14.81 -11.90 -1.02
C THR A 173 -14.24 -12.85 -2.07
N VAL A 174 -14.59 -12.66 -3.33
CA VAL A 174 -14.00 -13.40 -4.46
C VAL A 174 -12.50 -13.17 -4.56
N LEU A 175 -12.05 -11.92 -4.44
CA LEU A 175 -10.63 -11.59 -4.42
C LEU A 175 -9.89 -12.28 -3.27
N ASN A 176 -10.50 -12.30 -2.07
CA ASN A 176 -9.95 -13.01 -0.93
C ASN A 176 -9.83 -14.52 -1.19
N ALA A 177 -10.90 -15.15 -1.67
CA ALA A 177 -10.92 -16.57 -1.99
C ALA A 177 -9.90 -16.94 -3.08
N TYR A 178 -9.76 -16.09 -4.10
CA TYR A 178 -8.77 -16.25 -5.17
C TYR A 178 -7.31 -16.26 -4.68
N LEU A 179 -7.00 -15.43 -3.68
CA LEU A 179 -5.65 -15.28 -3.12
C LEU A 179 -5.33 -16.25 -1.99
N ARG A 180 -6.36 -16.69 -1.25
CA ARG A 180 -6.19 -17.42 0.01
C ARG A 180 -5.30 -18.67 -0.09
N PRO A 181 -5.46 -19.60 -1.07
CA PRO A 181 -4.61 -20.78 -1.17
C PRO A 181 -3.13 -20.44 -1.41
N VAL A 182 -2.86 -19.44 -2.27
CA VAL A 182 -1.50 -19.01 -2.60
C VAL A 182 -0.82 -18.39 -1.37
N VAL A 183 -1.51 -17.50 -0.67
CA VAL A 183 -1.00 -16.85 0.54
C VAL A 183 -0.79 -17.86 1.66
N SER A 184 -1.75 -18.76 1.88
CA SER A 184 -1.64 -19.81 2.92
C SER A 184 -0.46 -20.72 2.68
N SER A 185 -0.26 -21.19 1.45
CA SER A 185 0.88 -22.05 1.09
C SER A 185 2.22 -21.34 1.29
N TYR A 186 2.30 -20.07 0.89
CA TYR A 186 3.51 -19.28 1.07
C TYR A 186 3.85 -19.08 2.55
N LEU A 187 2.87 -18.67 3.37
CA LEU A 187 3.09 -18.41 4.79
C LEU A 187 3.43 -19.69 5.56
N ALA A 188 2.80 -20.82 5.23
CA ALA A 188 3.17 -22.12 5.80
C ALA A 188 4.61 -22.50 5.47
N SER A 189 5.02 -22.37 4.19
CA SER A 189 6.40 -22.62 3.77
C SER A 189 7.40 -21.70 4.49
N LEU A 190 7.01 -20.44 4.76
CA LEU A 190 7.87 -19.50 5.48
C LEU A 190 8.02 -19.90 6.95
N GLU A 191 6.95 -20.29 7.64
CA GLU A 191 7.00 -20.76 9.03
C GLU A 191 7.80 -22.03 9.20
N ASP A 192 7.60 -23.02 8.33
CA ASP A 192 8.33 -24.30 8.34
C ASP A 192 9.84 -24.09 8.19
N ARG A 193 10.27 -23.08 7.41
CA ARG A 193 11.70 -22.80 7.18
C ARG A 193 12.36 -22.03 8.32
N LEU A 194 11.62 -21.18 9.04
CA LEU A 194 12.25 -20.17 9.88
C LEU A 194 12.24 -20.48 11.38
N GLU A 195 11.41 -21.39 11.85
CA GLU A 195 11.23 -21.74 13.28
C GLU A 195 11.08 -20.50 14.18
N ARG A 196 10.46 -19.42 13.63
CA ARG A 196 10.27 -18.12 14.31
C ARG A 196 8.82 -17.74 14.25
N ARG A 197 8.31 -17.14 15.33
CA ARG A 197 6.99 -16.48 15.28
C ARG A 197 7.02 -15.41 14.21
N THR A 198 6.07 -15.47 13.27
CA THR A 198 5.97 -14.53 12.16
C THR A 198 4.70 -13.71 12.26
N LEU A 199 4.82 -12.38 12.10
CA LEU A 199 3.71 -11.46 11.90
C LEU A 199 3.82 -10.85 10.50
N VAL A 200 2.68 -10.65 9.86
CA VAL A 200 2.58 -10.18 8.48
C VAL A 200 1.95 -8.79 8.43
N MET A 201 2.53 -7.92 7.60
CA MET A 201 2.04 -6.57 7.38
C MET A 201 0.73 -6.57 6.61
N ARG A 202 -0.27 -5.87 7.13
CA ARG A 202 -1.52 -5.58 6.42
C ARG A 202 -1.43 -4.27 5.63
N SER A 203 -2.26 -4.16 4.63
CA SER A 203 -2.44 -2.93 3.84
C SER A 203 -2.95 -1.74 4.67
N SER A 204 -3.58 -2.00 5.81
CA SER A 204 -4.06 -0.97 6.74
C SER A 204 -2.96 -0.35 7.63
N GLY A 205 -1.72 -0.84 7.52
CA GLY A 205 -0.59 -0.30 8.27
C GLY A 205 -0.35 -0.96 9.63
N GLY A 206 -0.90 -2.16 9.87
CA GLY A 206 -0.69 -2.94 11.09
C GLY A 206 -0.25 -4.37 10.83
N LEU A 207 0.24 -5.03 11.87
CA LEU A 207 0.72 -6.41 11.83
C LEU A 207 -0.36 -7.38 12.29
N THR A 208 -0.47 -8.54 11.63
CA THR A 208 -1.36 -9.65 11.99
C THR A 208 -0.59 -10.98 12.02
N SER A 209 -1.19 -12.03 12.58
CA SER A 209 -0.62 -13.37 12.53
C SER A 209 -0.62 -13.94 11.10
N THR A 210 0.20 -14.94 10.84
CA THR A 210 0.20 -15.71 9.58
C THR A 210 -1.16 -16.35 9.31
N THR A 211 -1.83 -16.88 10.32
CA THR A 211 -3.20 -17.41 10.23
C THR A 211 -4.18 -16.32 9.83
N GLY A 212 -4.15 -15.15 10.51
CA GLY A 212 -5.03 -14.03 10.16
C GLY A 212 -4.78 -13.47 8.76
N ALA A 213 -3.51 -13.43 8.31
CA ALA A 213 -3.15 -13.05 6.95
C ALA A 213 -3.60 -14.10 5.91
N ALA A 214 -3.54 -15.39 6.25
CA ALA A 214 -4.01 -16.47 5.39
C ALA A 214 -5.53 -16.46 5.23
N GLU A 215 -6.28 -16.23 6.31
CA GLU A 215 -7.74 -16.15 6.27
C GLU A 215 -8.24 -14.91 5.53
N LEU A 216 -7.59 -13.78 5.72
CA LEU A 216 -7.92 -12.51 5.08
C LEU A 216 -6.82 -12.09 4.10
N ALA A 217 -6.55 -12.96 3.11
CA ALA A 217 -5.45 -12.83 2.15
C ALA A 217 -5.50 -11.51 1.34
N ALA A 218 -6.68 -10.97 1.06
CA ALA A 218 -6.84 -9.69 0.41
C ALA A 218 -6.36 -8.50 1.27
N SER A 219 -6.22 -8.68 2.60
CA SER A 219 -5.75 -7.62 3.51
C SER A 219 -4.24 -7.34 3.41
N ILE A 220 -3.47 -8.21 2.76
CA ILE A 220 -2.02 -8.02 2.56
C ILE A 220 -1.65 -7.53 1.15
N LEU A 221 -2.64 -7.28 0.29
CA LEU A 221 -2.42 -6.70 -1.03
C LEU A 221 -1.78 -5.31 -0.91
N LEU A 222 -0.68 -5.08 -1.62
CA LEU A 222 0.07 -3.81 -1.56
C LEU A 222 0.48 -3.42 -0.13
N SER A 223 0.86 -4.39 0.70
CA SER A 223 1.29 -4.15 2.09
C SER A 223 2.71 -3.57 2.21
N GLY A 224 3.57 -3.74 1.19
CA GLY A 224 4.94 -3.19 1.19
C GLY A 224 4.98 -1.69 1.44
N PRO A 225 4.29 -0.85 0.64
CA PRO A 225 4.27 0.60 0.87
C PRO A 225 3.72 1.00 2.24
N ALA A 226 2.83 0.20 2.85
CA ALA A 226 2.21 0.55 4.13
C ALA A 226 3.24 0.68 5.27
N GLY A 227 4.29 -0.15 5.28
CA GLY A 227 5.39 -0.04 6.24
C GLY A 227 6.10 1.32 6.14
N GLY A 228 6.47 1.74 4.94
CA GLY A 228 7.08 3.04 4.70
C GLY A 228 6.21 4.21 5.14
N VAL A 229 4.89 4.13 4.90
CA VAL A 229 3.96 5.18 5.33
C VAL A 229 3.81 5.25 6.84
N VAL A 230 3.76 4.09 7.54
CA VAL A 230 3.73 4.05 9.02
C VAL A 230 5.01 4.67 9.60
N ALA A 231 6.18 4.34 9.04
CA ALA A 231 7.44 4.94 9.44
C ALA A 231 7.46 6.45 9.18
N ALA A 232 6.93 6.90 8.03
CA ALA A 232 6.83 8.31 7.69
C ALA A 232 5.93 9.07 8.65
N ALA A 233 4.82 8.48 9.09
CA ALA A 233 3.95 9.04 10.11
C ALA A 233 4.69 9.23 11.45
N ALA A 234 5.41 8.20 11.89
CA ALA A 234 6.19 8.25 13.13
C ALA A 234 7.33 9.29 13.07
N CYS A 235 8.04 9.36 11.94
CA CYS A 235 9.09 10.35 11.70
C CYS A 235 8.54 11.78 11.71
N GLY A 236 7.49 12.04 10.94
CA GLY A 236 6.87 13.35 10.87
C GLY A 236 6.36 13.83 12.23
N ALA A 237 5.66 12.98 12.97
CA ALA A 237 5.17 13.29 14.31
C ALA A 237 6.33 13.61 15.29
N ARG A 238 7.45 12.88 15.20
CA ARG A 238 8.64 13.14 16.03
C ARG A 238 9.19 14.54 15.85
N HIS A 239 9.14 15.06 14.63
CA HIS A 239 9.66 16.38 14.26
C HIS A 239 8.60 17.49 14.25
N GLY A 240 7.41 17.22 14.81
CA GLY A 240 6.34 18.21 14.97
C GLY A 240 5.56 18.52 13.70
N TRP A 241 5.75 17.73 12.64
CA TRP A 241 4.98 17.87 11.42
C TRP A 241 3.62 17.21 11.55
N THR A 242 2.56 18.01 11.57
CA THR A 242 1.16 17.52 11.60
C THR A 242 0.69 17.06 10.22
N ARG A 243 1.31 17.54 9.15
CA ARG A 243 1.02 17.18 7.76
C ARG A 243 2.29 16.74 7.06
N VAL A 244 2.27 15.53 6.55
CA VAL A 244 3.38 14.91 5.82
C VAL A 244 2.84 14.24 4.56
N ILE A 245 3.58 14.31 3.48
CA ILE A 245 3.36 13.47 2.31
C ILE A 245 4.56 12.52 2.24
N SER A 246 4.31 11.21 2.38
CA SER A 246 5.34 10.20 2.15
C SER A 246 5.64 10.08 0.67
N PHE A 247 6.91 9.92 0.33
CA PHE A 247 7.42 9.85 -1.03
C PHE A 247 8.46 8.75 -1.12
N ASP A 248 8.03 7.57 -1.53
CA ASP A 248 8.88 6.38 -1.73
C ASP A 248 9.19 6.23 -3.21
N MET A 249 10.42 6.53 -3.61
CA MET A 249 10.86 6.32 -4.99
C MET A 249 11.89 5.20 -5.06
N GLY A 250 11.47 4.11 -5.66
CA GLY A 250 12.30 2.95 -5.97
C GLY A 250 12.83 2.94 -7.41
N GLY A 251 13.22 1.75 -7.87
CA GLY A 251 13.67 1.56 -9.25
C GLY A 251 12.55 1.54 -10.29
N THR A 252 11.33 1.18 -9.94
CA THR A 252 10.22 0.96 -10.90
C THR A 252 9.04 1.89 -10.72
N SER A 253 8.79 2.35 -9.51
CA SER A 253 7.61 3.14 -9.14
C SER A 253 7.94 4.20 -8.10
N THR A 254 7.01 5.14 -7.96
CA THR A 254 6.95 6.08 -6.85
C THR A 254 5.59 5.94 -6.16
N ASP A 255 5.63 5.77 -4.85
CA ASP A 255 4.47 5.65 -3.97
C ASP A 255 4.33 6.91 -3.11
N VAL A 256 3.15 7.53 -3.14
CA VAL A 256 2.86 8.72 -2.33
C VAL A 256 1.62 8.50 -1.47
N CYS A 257 1.65 8.99 -0.23
CA CYS A 257 0.51 8.92 0.68
C CYS A 257 0.47 10.16 1.57
N ARG A 258 -0.73 10.68 1.81
CA ARG A 258 -0.96 11.78 2.73
C ARG A 258 -1.10 11.26 4.15
N ILE A 259 -0.45 11.97 5.09
CA ILE A 259 -0.46 11.70 6.52
C ILE A 259 -0.89 12.98 7.23
N GLU A 260 -1.89 12.90 8.07
CA GLU A 260 -2.39 14.02 8.86
C GLU A 260 -2.44 13.65 10.35
N ASN A 261 -1.95 14.54 11.19
CA ASN A 261 -1.88 14.36 12.64
C ASN A 261 -1.21 13.04 13.08
N GLY A 262 -0.17 12.62 12.34
CA GLY A 262 0.55 11.37 12.57
C GLY A 262 -0.21 10.11 12.16
N GLN A 263 -1.36 10.25 11.47
CA GLN A 263 -2.16 9.14 10.99
C GLN A 263 -2.16 9.07 9.46
N PRO A 264 -1.76 7.94 8.86
CA PRO A 264 -1.91 7.72 7.44
C PRO A 264 -3.38 7.80 7.02
N GLN A 265 -3.65 8.44 5.88
CA GLN A 265 -4.99 8.40 5.32
C GLN A 265 -5.33 6.97 4.92
N LEU A 266 -6.49 6.49 5.37
CA LEU A 266 -7.03 5.19 4.98
C LEU A 266 -8.04 5.38 3.84
N GLY A 267 -7.90 4.58 2.80
CA GLY A 267 -8.89 4.49 1.72
C GLY A 267 -10.05 3.57 2.12
N GLY A 268 -11.29 3.99 1.87
CA GLY A 268 -12.50 3.17 2.06
C GLY A 268 -12.70 2.12 0.97
N GLY A 269 -11.64 1.71 0.31
CA GLY A 269 -11.61 0.74 -0.79
C GLY A 269 -10.70 1.20 -1.92
N ARG A 270 -10.17 0.25 -2.64
CA ARG A 270 -9.27 0.48 -3.78
C ARG A 270 -9.60 -0.46 -4.93
N SER A 271 -9.16 -0.09 -6.11
CA SER A 271 -9.17 -0.98 -7.27
C SER A 271 -7.72 -1.34 -7.64
N ILE A 272 -7.43 -2.61 -7.74
CA ILE A 272 -6.12 -3.14 -8.15
C ILE A 272 -6.30 -3.80 -9.51
N ARG A 273 -5.76 -3.20 -10.57
CA ARG A 273 -6.01 -3.61 -11.96
C ARG A 273 -7.50 -3.75 -12.33
N GLY A 274 -8.38 -2.95 -11.72
CA GLY A 274 -9.82 -3.02 -11.95
C GLY A 274 -10.57 -3.98 -11.02
N TYR A 275 -9.87 -4.77 -10.19
CA TYR A 275 -10.50 -5.61 -9.17
C TYR A 275 -10.74 -4.82 -7.89
N VAL A 276 -11.98 -4.81 -7.43
CA VAL A 276 -12.40 -4.04 -6.24
C VAL A 276 -12.01 -4.76 -4.97
N CYS A 277 -11.38 -4.03 -4.03
CA CYS A 277 -11.07 -4.47 -2.68
C CYS A 277 -11.50 -3.39 -1.68
N ARG A 278 -12.47 -3.68 -0.83
CA ARG A 278 -13.03 -2.74 0.17
C ARG A 278 -12.39 -2.86 1.55
N LEU A 279 -11.40 -3.73 1.71
CA LEU A 279 -10.69 -3.82 2.98
C LEU A 279 -9.91 -2.53 3.28
N PRO A 280 -9.80 -2.14 4.57
CA PRO A 280 -9.02 -0.98 4.97
C PRO A 280 -7.60 -1.06 4.41
N SER A 281 -7.13 0.02 3.83
CA SER A 281 -5.76 0.13 3.31
C SER A 281 -5.27 1.56 3.39
N VAL A 282 -3.97 1.72 3.59
CA VAL A 282 -3.32 3.02 3.44
C VAL A 282 -3.59 3.55 2.03
N ALA A 283 -3.99 4.81 1.93
CA ALA A 283 -4.37 5.45 0.67
C ALA A 283 -3.13 5.82 -0.16
N VAL A 284 -2.34 4.82 -0.52
CA VAL A 284 -1.16 4.99 -1.37
C VAL A 284 -1.58 5.18 -2.82
N HIS A 285 -1.05 6.20 -3.45
CA HIS A 285 -1.13 6.40 -4.90
C HIS A 285 0.21 6.08 -5.54
N THR A 286 0.21 5.09 -6.44
CA THR A 286 1.40 4.58 -7.13
C THR A 286 1.44 5.06 -8.55
N ILE A 287 2.58 5.56 -9.00
CA ILE A 287 2.86 5.88 -10.40
C ILE A 287 4.06 5.08 -10.91
N GLY A 288 4.04 4.71 -12.20
CA GLY A 288 5.14 4.03 -12.88
C GLY A 288 6.29 4.99 -13.22
N ALA A 289 6.82 5.67 -12.19
CA ALA A 289 7.95 6.57 -12.30
C ALA A 289 8.98 6.18 -11.25
N GLY A 290 10.14 5.69 -11.69
CA GLY A 290 11.24 5.26 -10.82
C GLY A 290 12.58 5.39 -11.52
N GLY A 291 13.67 4.99 -10.87
CA GLY A 291 15.02 5.08 -11.42
C GLY A 291 15.21 4.34 -12.76
N GLY A 292 14.50 3.24 -12.98
CA GLY A 292 14.53 2.45 -14.21
C GLY A 292 13.53 2.88 -15.28
N SER A 293 12.76 3.96 -15.08
CA SER A 293 11.82 4.45 -16.08
C SER A 293 12.54 4.86 -17.35
N ILE A 294 12.09 4.31 -18.50
CA ILE A 294 12.74 4.45 -19.81
C ILE A 294 12.33 5.76 -20.46
N GLY A 295 13.33 6.48 -21.01
CA GLY A 295 13.11 7.64 -21.89
C GLY A 295 12.90 7.19 -23.35
N TRP A 296 11.85 7.69 -24.00
CA TRP A 296 11.49 7.35 -25.37
C TRP A 296 10.83 8.54 -26.10
N ILE A 297 10.62 8.40 -27.40
CA ILE A 297 10.02 9.43 -28.25
C ILE A 297 8.67 8.92 -28.72
N ASP A 298 7.62 9.69 -28.51
CA ASP A 298 6.29 9.36 -29.02
C ASP A 298 6.14 9.64 -30.54
N ASP A 299 5.00 9.22 -31.11
CA ASP A 299 4.72 9.40 -32.55
C ASP A 299 4.66 10.88 -32.97
N GLY A 300 4.49 11.81 -32.03
CA GLY A 300 4.53 13.24 -32.24
C GLY A 300 5.95 13.84 -32.15
N GLY A 301 6.97 13.03 -31.88
CA GLY A 301 8.37 13.47 -31.74
C GLY A 301 8.70 14.07 -30.33
N ALA A 302 7.81 13.94 -29.35
CA ALA A 302 8.05 14.45 -28.00
C ALA A 302 8.77 13.43 -27.12
N LEU A 303 9.71 13.91 -26.29
CA LEU A 303 10.35 13.12 -25.26
C LEU A 303 9.33 12.68 -24.20
N ARG A 304 9.35 11.40 -23.86
CA ARG A 304 8.52 10.78 -22.81
C ARG A 304 9.40 10.00 -21.85
N VAL A 305 8.91 9.78 -20.63
CA VAL A 305 9.55 8.95 -19.61
C VAL A 305 8.52 8.01 -19.01
N GLY A 306 8.81 6.68 -19.04
CA GLY A 306 7.86 5.68 -18.59
C GLY A 306 6.60 5.57 -19.47
N PRO A 307 5.57 4.82 -19.04
CA PRO A 307 5.50 4.03 -17.81
C PRO A 307 6.36 2.75 -17.85
N GLN A 308 7.01 2.44 -19.00
CA GLN A 308 7.89 1.30 -19.14
C GLN A 308 9.14 1.49 -18.28
N SER A 309 9.59 0.39 -17.65
CA SER A 309 10.79 0.35 -16.83
C SER A 309 11.73 -0.74 -17.31
N ALA A 310 13.03 -0.46 -17.30
CA ALA A 310 14.07 -1.45 -17.55
C ALA A 310 14.16 -2.53 -16.45
N GLY A 311 13.46 -2.33 -15.34
CA GLY A 311 13.47 -3.24 -14.20
C GLY A 311 14.84 -3.41 -13.56
N ALA A 312 15.05 -4.57 -12.90
CA ALA A 312 16.34 -4.95 -12.34
C ALA A 312 17.24 -5.64 -13.37
N TRP A 313 16.63 -6.28 -14.36
CA TRP A 313 17.29 -6.99 -15.43
C TRP A 313 16.58 -6.75 -16.78
N PRO A 314 17.28 -6.31 -17.82
CA PRO A 314 18.70 -5.96 -17.84
C PRO A 314 19.03 -4.71 -17.02
N GLY A 315 18.04 -3.89 -16.67
CA GLY A 315 18.18 -2.66 -15.89
C GLY A 315 18.66 -1.46 -16.72
N PRO A 316 18.96 -0.34 -16.04
CA PRO A 316 19.60 0.82 -16.64
C PRO A 316 20.86 0.48 -17.44
N ALA A 317 21.15 1.25 -18.49
CA ALA A 317 22.35 1.06 -19.30
C ALA A 317 23.63 1.10 -18.44
N ALA A 318 23.66 1.98 -17.45
CA ALA A 318 24.76 2.13 -16.50
C ALA A 318 25.09 0.86 -15.71
N TYR A 319 24.17 -0.11 -15.61
CA TYR A 319 24.45 -1.36 -14.86
C TYR A 319 25.36 -2.34 -15.60
N GLY A 320 25.63 -2.11 -16.90
CA GLY A 320 26.49 -2.97 -17.70
C GLY A 320 25.96 -4.39 -17.92
N ARG A 321 24.64 -4.62 -17.73
CA ARG A 321 23.99 -5.93 -17.83
C ARG A 321 23.26 -6.15 -19.15
N GLY A 322 23.59 -5.34 -20.17
CA GLY A 322 23.00 -5.42 -21.51
C GLY A 322 21.81 -4.49 -21.75
N GLY A 323 21.43 -3.64 -20.80
CA GLY A 323 20.49 -2.54 -21.01
C GLY A 323 21.04 -1.54 -22.02
N THR A 324 20.20 -1.07 -22.96
CA THR A 324 20.57 -0.12 -24.02
C THR A 324 19.68 1.11 -24.08
N GLU A 325 18.52 1.04 -23.43
CA GLU A 325 17.58 2.17 -23.38
C GLU A 325 17.93 3.11 -22.22
N PRO A 326 17.87 4.44 -22.46
CA PRO A 326 18.19 5.41 -21.42
C PRO A 326 17.12 5.43 -20.33
N THR A 327 17.55 5.43 -19.08
CA THR A 327 16.66 5.47 -17.91
C THR A 327 16.88 6.73 -17.09
N VAL A 328 16.00 6.97 -16.09
CA VAL A 328 16.16 8.05 -15.11
C VAL A 328 17.45 7.88 -14.30
N THR A 329 17.88 6.66 -14.01
CA THR A 329 19.19 6.38 -13.38
C THR A 329 20.34 6.86 -14.26
N ASP A 330 20.31 6.53 -15.58
CA ASP A 330 21.34 6.99 -16.52
C ASP A 330 21.36 8.51 -16.64
N ALA A 331 20.19 9.14 -16.63
CA ALA A 331 20.07 10.59 -16.67
C ALA A 331 20.68 11.25 -15.41
N ASN A 332 20.38 10.74 -14.21
CA ASN A 332 20.97 11.23 -12.96
C ASN A 332 22.50 11.07 -12.93
N LEU A 333 23.00 9.92 -13.43
CA LEU A 333 24.44 9.66 -13.50
C LEU A 333 25.16 10.64 -14.42
N VAL A 334 24.65 10.86 -15.63
CA VAL A 334 25.25 11.80 -16.61
C VAL A 334 25.18 13.24 -16.13
N LEU A 335 24.19 13.61 -15.31
CA LEU A 335 24.07 14.92 -14.70
C LEU A 335 24.92 15.08 -13.41
N GLY A 336 25.67 14.04 -13.00
CA GLY A 336 26.48 14.07 -11.79
C GLY A 336 25.69 14.08 -10.47
N ARG A 337 24.42 13.64 -10.52
CA ARG A 337 23.54 13.50 -9.35
C ARG A 337 23.63 12.13 -8.69
N LEU A 338 24.36 11.20 -9.32
CA LEU A 338 24.72 9.88 -8.80
C LEU A 338 26.21 9.69 -8.85
N GLY A 339 26.77 8.99 -7.87
CA GLY A 339 28.17 8.56 -7.86
C GLY A 339 28.42 7.35 -8.77
N SER A 340 29.62 6.81 -8.70
CA SER A 340 30.05 5.67 -9.50
C SER A 340 29.54 4.31 -9.02
N SER A 341 28.79 4.28 -7.91
CA SER A 341 28.21 3.04 -7.36
C SER A 341 26.80 3.27 -6.80
N LEU A 342 26.01 2.22 -6.78
CA LEU A 342 24.74 2.18 -6.06
C LEU A 342 24.85 1.30 -4.79
N ALA A 343 23.94 1.49 -3.86
CA ALA A 343 23.79 0.65 -2.69
C ALA A 343 23.88 -0.84 -3.04
N GLY A 344 24.77 -1.60 -2.38
CA GLY A 344 25.01 -3.01 -2.65
C GLY A 344 26.11 -3.30 -3.67
N ASP A 345 27.08 -2.42 -3.79
CA ASP A 345 28.31 -2.59 -4.60
C ASP A 345 28.09 -2.75 -6.12
N THR A 346 26.96 -2.24 -6.64
CA THR A 346 26.76 -2.17 -8.09
C THR A 346 27.53 -0.98 -8.65
N GLU A 347 28.63 -1.25 -9.36
CA GLU A 347 29.36 -0.23 -10.11
C GLU A 347 28.52 0.29 -11.28
N LEU A 348 28.58 1.60 -11.52
CA LEU A 348 27.86 2.28 -12.60
C LEU A 348 28.82 2.71 -13.71
N ASP A 349 28.52 2.33 -14.93
CA ASP A 349 29.27 2.72 -16.14
C ASP A 349 28.66 3.99 -16.75
N ALA A 350 29.33 5.14 -16.52
CA ALA A 350 28.90 6.42 -17.03
C ALA A 350 28.97 6.52 -18.56
N ASP A 351 29.87 5.76 -19.21
CA ASP A 351 29.99 5.75 -20.68
C ASP A 351 28.81 5.02 -21.32
N LEU A 352 28.32 3.94 -20.68
CA LEU A 352 27.11 3.25 -21.13
C LEU A 352 25.88 4.14 -20.99
N ALA A 353 25.72 4.81 -19.86
CA ALA A 353 24.65 5.79 -19.64
C ALA A 353 24.68 6.91 -20.69
N HIS A 354 25.86 7.50 -20.91
CA HIS A 354 26.01 8.57 -21.89
C HIS A 354 25.68 8.09 -23.31
N ARG A 355 26.13 6.89 -23.71
CA ARG A 355 25.80 6.30 -25.03
C ARG A 355 24.29 6.09 -25.21
N ALA A 356 23.59 5.59 -24.20
CA ALA A 356 22.14 5.40 -24.26
C ALA A 356 21.40 6.74 -24.46
N LEU A 357 21.78 7.78 -23.70
CA LEU A 357 21.21 9.12 -23.84
C LEU A 357 21.57 9.77 -25.18
N ALA A 358 22.80 9.56 -25.66
CA ALA A 358 23.24 10.07 -26.96
C ALA A 358 22.43 9.46 -28.12
N ALA A 359 22.12 8.17 -28.07
CA ALA A 359 21.29 7.51 -29.08
C ALA A 359 19.88 8.14 -29.17
N LEU A 360 19.29 8.54 -28.03
CA LEU A 360 18.01 9.24 -27.98
C LEU A 360 18.20 10.71 -28.44
N GLY A 361 19.29 11.36 -28.04
CA GLY A 361 19.63 12.73 -28.41
C GLY A 361 19.80 12.95 -29.91
N VAL A 362 20.39 11.97 -30.63
CA VAL A 362 20.51 12.00 -32.09
C VAL A 362 19.13 12.09 -32.75
N LYS A 363 18.15 11.33 -32.26
CA LYS A 363 16.77 11.35 -32.78
C LYS A 363 16.04 12.66 -32.51
N LEU A 364 16.36 13.31 -31.38
CA LEU A 364 15.76 14.58 -30.96
C LEU A 364 16.53 15.81 -31.47
N GLY A 365 17.73 15.64 -32.03
CA GLY A 365 18.60 16.75 -32.46
C GLY A 365 19.19 17.57 -31.29
N ILE A 366 19.34 16.99 -30.08
CA ILE A 366 19.86 17.66 -28.89
C ILE A 366 20.98 16.84 -28.23
N ARG A 367 21.77 17.49 -27.37
CA ARG A 367 22.89 16.84 -26.65
C ARG A 367 22.41 15.88 -25.57
N PRO A 368 23.18 14.84 -25.21
CA PRO A 368 22.83 13.85 -24.20
C PRO A 368 22.44 14.47 -22.83
N GLU A 369 23.16 15.52 -22.40
CA GLU A 369 22.86 16.21 -21.14
C GLU A 369 21.52 16.97 -21.20
N ALA A 370 21.11 17.45 -22.37
CA ALA A 370 19.79 18.06 -22.57
C ALA A 370 18.68 17.00 -22.53
N VAL A 371 18.94 15.81 -23.10
CA VAL A 371 18.02 14.66 -22.97
C VAL A 371 17.88 14.28 -21.50
N ALA A 372 19.01 14.14 -20.77
CA ALA A 372 19.02 13.80 -19.34
C ALA A 372 18.21 14.80 -18.52
N ARG A 373 18.42 16.10 -18.71
CA ARG A 373 17.62 17.15 -18.04
C ARG A 373 16.13 17.02 -18.34
N GLY A 374 15.78 16.90 -19.63
CA GLY A 374 14.39 16.74 -20.05
C GLY A 374 13.73 15.48 -19.44
N MET A 375 14.46 14.38 -19.31
CA MET A 375 13.95 13.18 -18.64
C MET A 375 13.69 13.42 -17.15
N ILE A 376 14.59 14.12 -16.45
CA ILE A 376 14.42 14.46 -15.03
C ILE A 376 13.21 15.40 -14.84
N ASP A 377 13.07 16.41 -15.69
CA ASP A 377 11.94 17.35 -15.62
C ASP A 377 10.60 16.64 -15.83
N ILE A 378 10.53 15.73 -16.81
CA ILE A 378 9.30 14.95 -17.08
C ILE A 378 8.96 14.02 -15.91
N VAL A 379 9.92 13.30 -15.37
CA VAL A 379 9.65 12.38 -14.26
C VAL A 379 9.26 13.14 -12.99
N ASN A 380 9.88 14.30 -12.72
CA ASN A 380 9.49 15.16 -11.61
C ASN A 380 8.05 15.68 -11.79
N ALA A 381 7.65 16.11 -13.00
CA ALA A 381 6.28 16.53 -13.27
C ALA A 381 5.25 15.40 -13.05
N HIS A 382 5.59 14.14 -13.37
CA HIS A 382 4.73 13.00 -13.05
C HIS A 382 4.58 12.83 -11.53
N MET A 383 5.66 12.97 -10.76
CA MET A 383 5.65 12.87 -9.29
C MET A 383 4.89 14.03 -8.64
N GLU A 384 5.02 15.27 -9.16
CA GLU A 384 4.18 16.41 -8.76
C GLU A 384 2.70 16.12 -8.98
N GLY A 385 2.33 15.53 -10.13
CA GLY A 385 0.97 15.09 -10.42
C GLY A 385 0.45 14.07 -9.40
N ALA A 386 1.28 13.10 -9.02
CA ALA A 386 0.93 12.12 -8.00
C ALA A 386 0.68 12.75 -6.62
N ILE A 387 1.52 13.71 -6.21
CA ILE A 387 1.34 14.43 -4.95
C ILE A 387 0.08 15.30 -4.99
N ARG A 388 -0.21 15.99 -6.10
CA ARG A 388 -1.46 16.75 -6.27
C ARG A 388 -2.69 15.87 -6.13
N ARG A 389 -2.63 14.63 -6.59
CA ARG A 389 -3.73 13.68 -6.51
C ARG A 389 -4.08 13.32 -5.06
N VAL A 390 -3.09 13.09 -4.20
CA VAL A 390 -3.33 12.76 -2.79
C VAL A 390 -3.50 13.99 -1.90
N SER A 391 -3.33 15.19 -2.43
CA SER A 391 -3.46 16.45 -1.68
C SER A 391 -4.51 17.37 -2.28
N VAL A 392 -4.20 18.09 -3.35
CA VAL A 392 -5.05 19.14 -3.94
C VAL A 392 -6.40 18.59 -4.38
N GLU A 393 -6.43 17.45 -5.05
CA GLU A 393 -7.67 16.80 -5.50
C GLU A 393 -8.55 16.33 -4.33
N GLU A 394 -7.95 16.14 -3.14
CA GLU A 394 -8.65 15.80 -1.89
C GLU A 394 -8.85 17.01 -0.96
N GLY A 395 -8.60 18.22 -1.46
CA GLY A 395 -8.83 19.46 -0.72
C GLY A 395 -7.76 19.84 0.32
N ALA A 396 -6.58 19.16 0.28
CA ALA A 396 -5.45 19.46 1.15
C ALA A 396 -4.40 20.34 0.44
N ASP A 397 -3.86 21.32 1.16
CA ASP A 397 -2.83 22.22 0.65
C ASP A 397 -1.43 21.64 0.91
N PRO A 398 -0.67 21.21 -0.13
CA PRO A 398 0.66 20.64 0.04
C PRO A 398 1.68 21.64 0.62
N ARG A 399 1.46 22.96 0.49
CA ARG A 399 2.36 23.98 1.05
C ARG A 399 2.44 23.94 2.57
N GLN A 400 1.48 23.31 3.24
CA GLN A 400 1.43 23.14 4.69
C GLN A 400 2.02 21.79 5.16
N ALA A 401 2.57 21.00 4.23
CA ALA A 401 3.13 19.69 4.51
C ALA A 401 4.63 19.65 4.27
N ALA A 402 5.33 18.78 5.00
CA ALA A 402 6.67 18.34 4.63
C ALA A 402 6.60 17.15 3.66
N LEU A 403 7.52 17.08 2.70
CA LEU A 403 7.72 15.90 1.88
C LEU A 403 8.71 14.96 2.57
N LEU A 404 8.29 13.76 2.96
CA LEU A 404 9.17 12.79 3.58
C LEU A 404 9.63 11.78 2.54
N ALA A 405 10.89 11.93 2.11
CA ALA A 405 11.46 11.20 0.98
C ALA A 405 12.30 10.01 1.43
N PHE A 406 12.02 8.84 0.87
CA PHE A 406 12.77 7.62 1.08
C PHE A 406 12.76 6.74 -0.18
N GLY A 407 13.21 5.49 -0.08
CA GLY A 407 13.54 4.66 -1.23
C GLY A 407 14.92 5.00 -1.79
N GLY A 408 15.41 4.18 -2.71
CA GLY A 408 16.78 4.32 -3.25
C GLY A 408 17.01 5.59 -4.06
N ALA A 409 15.97 6.12 -4.71
CA ALA A 409 16.02 7.29 -5.60
C ALA A 409 15.29 8.53 -5.06
N GLY A 410 14.54 8.41 -3.96
CA GLY A 410 13.71 9.50 -3.43
C GLY A 410 14.48 10.79 -3.16
N GLY A 411 15.67 10.69 -2.56
CA GLY A 411 16.53 11.83 -2.23
C GLY A 411 17.12 12.59 -3.43
N LEU A 412 17.02 12.03 -4.64
CA LEU A 412 17.52 12.68 -5.88
C LEU A 412 16.50 13.66 -6.49
N HIS A 413 15.23 13.48 -6.16
CA HIS A 413 14.12 14.19 -6.81
C HIS A 413 13.28 15.03 -5.85
N ALA A 414 13.31 14.68 -4.54
CA ALA A 414 12.39 15.23 -3.55
C ALA A 414 12.42 16.75 -3.44
N THR A 415 13.59 17.38 -3.45
CA THR A 415 13.71 18.84 -3.31
C THR A 415 13.13 19.58 -4.52
N ALA A 416 13.43 19.10 -5.73
CA ALA A 416 12.86 19.68 -6.95
C ALA A 416 11.33 19.60 -6.97
N VAL A 417 10.76 18.43 -6.61
CA VAL A 417 9.32 18.20 -6.53
C VAL A 417 8.66 19.04 -5.43
N ALA A 418 9.28 19.11 -4.24
CA ALA A 418 8.77 19.90 -3.12
C ALA A 418 8.75 21.41 -3.43
N ARG A 419 9.81 21.92 -4.07
CA ARG A 419 9.90 23.33 -4.52
C ARG A 419 8.83 23.67 -5.54
N ALA A 420 8.61 22.81 -6.53
CA ALA A 420 7.59 23.02 -7.55
C ALA A 420 6.16 23.08 -6.96
N LEU A 421 5.92 22.37 -5.86
CA LEU A 421 4.66 22.38 -5.13
C LEU A 421 4.59 23.44 -4.02
N GLY A 422 5.68 24.19 -3.78
CA GLY A 422 5.77 25.18 -2.72
C GLY A 422 5.70 24.59 -1.32
N MET A 423 6.13 23.34 -1.13
CA MET A 423 6.13 22.65 0.16
C MET A 423 7.14 23.30 1.13
N ALA A 424 6.93 23.11 2.43
CA ALA A 424 7.71 23.82 3.45
C ALA A 424 9.14 23.27 3.63
N ALA A 425 9.32 21.95 3.52
CA ALA A 425 10.61 21.28 3.71
C ALA A 425 10.57 19.86 3.09
N VAL A 426 11.77 19.29 2.92
CA VAL A 426 11.96 17.86 2.66
C VAL A 426 12.60 17.23 3.88
N LEU A 427 12.06 16.12 4.34
CA LEU A 427 12.64 15.25 5.35
C LEU A 427 13.18 13.98 4.68
N VAL A 428 14.41 13.63 4.95
CA VAL A 428 14.97 12.33 4.59
C VAL A 428 15.30 11.57 5.88
N PRO A 429 14.61 10.47 6.16
CA PRO A 429 14.75 9.77 7.42
C PRO A 429 16.06 8.98 7.51
N PRO A 430 16.47 8.51 8.70
CA PRO A 430 17.50 7.50 8.84
C PRO A 430 17.18 6.23 8.04
N HIS A 431 18.20 5.64 7.44
CA HIS A 431 18.10 4.40 6.65
C HIS A 431 17.06 4.46 5.49
N PRO A 432 17.07 5.53 4.66
CA PRO A 432 15.99 5.78 3.71
C PRO A 432 15.82 4.66 2.67
N GLY A 433 16.86 3.93 2.31
CA GLY A 433 16.78 2.84 1.32
C GLY A 433 16.23 1.51 1.83
N VAL A 434 15.96 1.39 3.15
CA VAL A 434 15.31 0.23 3.78
C VAL A 434 14.16 0.68 4.71
N PHE A 435 13.63 1.84 4.44
CA PHE A 435 12.69 2.52 5.33
C PHE A 435 11.36 1.77 5.48
N SER A 436 10.87 1.12 4.42
CA SER A 436 9.68 0.27 4.48
C SER A 436 9.88 -0.94 5.40
N ALA A 437 11.06 -1.57 5.38
CA ALA A 437 11.39 -2.64 6.32
C ALA A 437 11.54 -2.13 7.78
N LEU A 438 12.10 -0.93 7.98
CA LEU A 438 12.11 -0.28 9.29
C LEU A 438 10.69 -0.02 9.80
N GLY A 439 9.79 0.35 8.90
CA GLY A 439 8.38 0.59 9.20
C GLY A 439 7.65 -0.62 9.76
N LEU A 440 8.07 -1.84 9.43
CA LEU A 440 7.51 -3.04 10.03
C LEU A 440 7.78 -3.09 11.55
N LEU A 441 8.99 -2.70 11.98
CA LEU A 441 9.33 -2.63 13.41
C LEU A 441 8.58 -1.51 14.16
N LEU A 442 8.21 -0.45 13.45
CA LEU A 442 7.44 0.70 13.96
C LEU A 442 5.92 0.50 13.85
N SER A 443 5.48 -0.60 13.20
CA SER A 443 4.05 -0.87 13.00
C SER A 443 3.43 -1.51 14.24
N PRO A 444 2.25 -1.04 14.67
CA PRO A 444 1.51 -1.66 15.76
C PRO A 444 0.99 -3.04 15.34
N MET A 445 0.81 -3.93 16.28
CA MET A 445 -0.09 -5.06 16.08
C MET A 445 -1.51 -4.52 15.99
N ARG A 446 -2.28 -4.97 14.99
CA ARG A 446 -3.58 -4.36 14.66
C ARG A 446 -4.61 -5.39 14.23
N HIS A 447 -5.81 -5.25 14.76
CA HIS A 447 -6.99 -5.97 14.33
C HIS A 447 -8.10 -4.99 13.94
N ASP A 448 -8.60 -5.12 12.71
CA ASP A 448 -9.65 -4.26 12.16
C ASP A 448 -10.99 -4.99 12.20
N VAL A 449 -12.02 -4.33 12.71
CA VAL A 449 -13.42 -4.78 12.70
C VAL A 449 -14.26 -3.77 11.93
N THR A 450 -15.05 -4.25 10.99
CA THR A 450 -16.00 -3.42 10.23
C THR A 450 -17.40 -3.97 10.45
N HIS A 451 -18.38 -3.09 10.62
CA HIS A 451 -19.78 -3.48 10.81
C HIS A 451 -20.72 -2.46 10.18
N SER A 452 -21.68 -2.93 9.36
CA SER A 452 -22.71 -2.06 8.81
C SER A 452 -23.79 -1.79 9.86
N VAL A 453 -24.15 -0.52 10.04
CA VAL A 453 -25.17 -0.06 10.99
C VAL A 453 -26.26 0.74 10.31
N ILE A 454 -26.44 0.54 9.02
CA ILE A 454 -27.46 1.25 8.24
C ILE A 454 -28.85 0.99 8.83
N GLY A 455 -29.62 2.04 9.08
CA GLY A 455 -30.93 1.94 9.71
C GLY A 455 -30.91 1.81 11.24
N VAL A 456 -29.73 1.83 11.88
CA VAL A 456 -29.61 1.87 13.35
C VAL A 456 -29.85 3.32 13.80
N GLU A 457 -30.71 3.47 14.79
CA GLU A 457 -30.99 4.76 15.42
C GLU A 457 -29.78 5.27 16.20
N THR A 458 -29.58 6.58 16.18
CA THR A 458 -28.40 7.22 16.82
C THR A 458 -28.33 6.95 18.33
N GLU A 459 -29.50 6.77 18.98
CA GLU A 459 -29.61 6.52 20.42
C GLU A 459 -28.99 5.17 20.84
N VAL A 460 -29.00 4.16 19.94
CA VAL A 460 -28.41 2.83 20.23
C VAL A 460 -27.04 2.65 19.60
N LEU A 461 -26.52 3.67 18.92
CA LEU A 461 -25.22 3.60 18.26
C LEU A 461 -24.07 3.37 19.24
N ASP A 462 -24.08 4.09 20.37
CA ASP A 462 -23.04 3.98 21.40
C ASP A 462 -23.00 2.58 22.05
N ASP A 463 -24.16 1.95 22.28
CA ASP A 463 -24.24 0.58 22.79
C ASP A 463 -23.76 -0.45 21.75
N THR A 464 -24.04 -0.18 20.48
CA THR A 464 -23.55 -1.03 19.38
C THR A 464 -22.03 -0.93 19.27
N ILE A 465 -21.48 0.28 19.32
CA ILE A 465 -20.03 0.50 19.28
C ILE A 465 -19.36 -0.16 20.50
N ALA A 466 -19.93 -0.06 21.70
CA ALA A 466 -19.37 -0.71 22.90
C ALA A 466 -19.20 -2.22 22.71
N ARG A 467 -20.23 -2.89 22.19
CA ARG A 467 -20.15 -4.33 21.88
C ARG A 467 -19.11 -4.66 20.82
N LEU A 468 -18.97 -3.80 19.82
CA LEU A 468 -17.97 -3.97 18.77
C LEU A 468 -16.54 -3.72 19.28
N GLU A 469 -16.34 -2.79 20.23
CA GLU A 469 -15.05 -2.58 20.90
C GLU A 469 -14.63 -3.82 21.71
N ASP A 470 -15.56 -4.41 22.49
CA ASP A 470 -15.28 -5.64 23.24
C ASP A 470 -14.93 -6.79 22.28
N ARG A 471 -15.72 -6.95 21.23
CA ARG A 471 -15.45 -7.93 20.16
C ARG A 471 -14.06 -7.71 19.51
N ALA A 472 -13.69 -6.48 19.19
CA ALA A 472 -12.39 -6.17 18.58
C ALA A 472 -11.23 -6.53 19.52
N ARG A 473 -11.37 -6.33 20.83
CA ARG A 473 -10.38 -6.75 21.84
C ARG A 473 -10.26 -8.28 21.91
N GLU A 474 -11.38 -8.98 21.98
CA GLU A 474 -11.43 -10.44 22.04
C GLU A 474 -10.82 -11.08 20.78
N GLU A 475 -11.20 -10.60 19.60
CA GLU A 475 -10.65 -11.09 18.32
C GLU A 475 -9.15 -10.79 18.20
N MET A 476 -8.69 -9.63 18.65
CA MET A 476 -7.27 -9.30 18.67
C MET A 476 -6.49 -10.25 19.58
N ALA A 477 -6.98 -10.52 20.78
CA ALA A 477 -6.37 -11.46 21.71
C ALA A 477 -6.32 -12.88 21.13
N ALA A 478 -7.40 -13.32 20.46
CA ALA A 478 -7.48 -14.64 19.81
C ALA A 478 -6.52 -14.77 18.62
N VAL A 479 -6.44 -13.75 17.75
CA VAL A 479 -5.64 -13.80 16.50
C VAL A 479 -4.17 -13.52 16.73
N LEU A 480 -3.85 -12.56 17.61
CA LEU A 480 -2.47 -12.07 17.81
C LEU A 480 -1.85 -12.55 19.14
N GLY A 481 -2.65 -13.06 20.07
CA GLY A 481 -2.18 -13.46 21.39
C GLY A 481 -1.72 -12.28 22.25
N VAL A 482 -2.27 -11.08 22.00
CA VAL A 482 -1.93 -9.86 22.74
C VAL A 482 -3.21 -9.06 23.03
N GLU A 483 -3.22 -8.38 24.19
CA GLU A 483 -4.30 -7.48 24.58
C GLU A 483 -4.21 -6.16 23.82
N ALA A 484 -5.36 -5.60 23.43
CA ALA A 484 -5.42 -4.29 22.81
C ALA A 484 -5.20 -3.19 23.87
N ASN A 485 -4.26 -2.29 23.60
CA ASN A 485 -4.05 -1.10 24.43
C ASN A 485 -5.06 0.00 24.11
N GLU A 486 -5.47 0.08 22.85
CA GLU A 486 -6.35 1.13 22.33
C GLU A 486 -7.30 0.56 21.29
N VAL A 487 -8.51 1.10 21.23
CA VAL A 487 -9.46 0.85 20.16
C VAL A 487 -9.91 2.19 19.60
N ASN A 488 -9.51 2.47 18.37
CA ASN A 488 -9.91 3.67 17.64
C ASN A 488 -11.18 3.38 16.85
N VAL A 489 -12.16 4.28 16.94
CA VAL A 489 -13.45 4.16 16.26
C VAL A 489 -13.57 5.26 15.23
N SER A 490 -13.91 4.87 14.01
CA SER A 490 -14.30 5.78 12.94
C SER A 490 -15.62 5.31 12.36
N ILE A 491 -16.45 6.24 11.92
CA ILE A 491 -17.77 5.94 11.36
C ILE A 491 -17.92 6.62 10.01
N ASP A 492 -18.53 5.89 9.08
CA ASP A 492 -18.90 6.41 7.77
C ASP A 492 -20.29 7.03 7.86
N VAL A 493 -20.40 8.33 7.60
CA VAL A 493 -21.63 9.11 7.74
C VAL A 493 -21.98 9.77 6.41
N ARG A 494 -23.28 9.88 6.12
CA ARG A 494 -23.78 10.59 4.95
C ARG A 494 -25.03 11.39 5.29
N TYR A 495 -25.40 12.36 4.46
CA TYR A 495 -26.77 12.88 4.48
C TYR A 495 -27.72 11.79 3.94
N ARG A 496 -28.88 11.66 4.54
CA ARG A 496 -29.89 10.70 4.10
C ARG A 496 -30.21 10.88 2.61
N GLY A 497 -30.09 9.81 1.86
CA GLY A 497 -30.29 9.81 0.39
C GLY A 497 -29.01 10.06 -0.44
N GLN A 498 -27.87 10.37 0.17
CA GLN A 498 -26.59 10.40 -0.54
C GLN A 498 -26.07 8.99 -0.81
N SER A 499 -25.32 8.84 -1.90
CA SER A 499 -24.69 7.58 -2.30
C SER A 499 -23.26 7.40 -1.76
N HIS A 500 -22.66 8.48 -1.25
CA HIS A 500 -21.28 8.50 -0.75
C HIS A 500 -21.22 8.89 0.72
N GLU A 501 -20.37 8.20 1.46
CA GLU A 501 -20.11 8.42 2.87
C GLU A 501 -18.84 9.28 3.06
N THR A 502 -18.80 9.97 4.20
CA THR A 502 -17.62 10.68 4.70
C THR A 502 -17.20 10.03 6.02
N PRO A 503 -15.98 9.49 6.14
CA PRO A 503 -15.49 8.94 7.39
C PRO A 503 -15.19 10.07 8.38
N VAL A 504 -15.53 9.84 9.65
CA VAL A 504 -15.24 10.74 10.78
C VAL A 504 -14.80 9.92 11.98
N ASP A 505 -13.81 10.42 12.71
CA ASP A 505 -13.42 9.84 13.99
C ASP A 505 -14.56 10.00 14.99
N TYR A 506 -14.78 8.99 15.82
CA TYR A 506 -15.91 8.98 16.73
C TYR A 506 -15.49 8.68 18.17
N VAL A 507 -15.95 9.53 19.08
CA VAL A 507 -15.82 9.33 20.52
C VAL A 507 -17.20 9.16 21.11
N ARG A 508 -17.45 8.00 21.73
CA ARG A 508 -18.74 7.70 22.37
C ARG A 508 -19.14 8.77 23.38
N GLY A 509 -20.40 9.14 23.40
CA GLY A 509 -20.97 10.13 24.32
C GLY A 509 -20.53 11.57 24.06
N SER A 510 -19.77 11.86 23.00
CA SER A 510 -19.30 13.22 22.71
C SER A 510 -20.42 14.16 22.23
N GLY A 511 -21.49 13.64 21.66
CA GLY A 511 -22.58 14.40 21.06
C GLY A 511 -22.16 15.23 19.83
N ARG A 512 -20.95 15.01 19.30
CA ARG A 512 -20.35 15.86 18.24
C ARG A 512 -20.55 15.34 16.82
N LEU A 513 -21.13 14.15 16.66
CA LEU A 513 -21.21 13.44 15.37
C LEU A 513 -21.58 14.35 14.19
N ARG A 514 -22.67 15.12 14.32
CA ARG A 514 -23.12 16.02 13.25
C ARG A 514 -22.08 17.11 12.94
N VAL A 515 -21.51 17.73 13.96
CA VAL A 515 -20.52 18.80 13.81
C VAL A 515 -19.26 18.29 13.12
N ASP A 516 -18.76 17.13 13.55
CA ASP A 516 -17.55 16.52 13.02
C ASP A 516 -17.78 16.06 11.56
N PHE A 517 -18.94 15.46 11.26
CA PHE A 517 -19.34 15.13 9.90
C PHE A 517 -19.45 16.36 8.99
N GLU A 518 -20.20 17.41 9.42
CA GLU A 518 -20.37 18.63 8.60
C GLU A 518 -19.04 19.35 8.37
N THR A 519 -18.12 19.29 9.34
CA THR A 519 -16.75 19.83 9.19
C THR A 519 -15.98 19.07 8.12
N ALA A 520 -15.97 17.75 8.17
CA ALA A 520 -15.31 16.90 7.20
C ALA A 520 -15.96 17.00 5.81
N HIS A 521 -17.30 17.02 5.75
CA HIS A 521 -18.06 17.15 4.50
C HIS A 521 -17.81 18.49 3.82
N ARG A 522 -17.76 19.59 4.60
CA ARG A 522 -17.44 20.93 4.06
C ARG A 522 -16.02 21.00 3.53
N ALA A 523 -15.06 20.42 4.24
CA ALA A 523 -13.67 20.38 3.79
C ALA A 523 -13.51 19.65 2.45
N ARG A 524 -14.28 18.55 2.26
CA ARG A 524 -14.22 17.72 1.06
C ARG A 524 -15.04 18.25 -0.10
N ASN A 525 -16.28 18.70 0.18
CA ASN A 525 -17.28 19.01 -0.85
C ASN A 525 -17.57 20.51 -0.98
N GLY A 526 -17.06 21.35 -0.07
CA GLY A 526 -17.24 22.82 -0.09
C GLY A 526 -18.57 23.32 0.49
N PHE A 527 -19.49 22.43 0.87
CA PHE A 527 -20.82 22.80 1.40
C PHE A 527 -21.29 21.88 2.52
N VAL A 528 -22.35 22.29 3.21
CA VAL A 528 -23.13 21.49 4.15
C VAL A 528 -24.62 21.71 3.93
N THR A 529 -25.44 20.74 4.34
CA THR A 529 -26.91 20.79 4.24
C THR A 529 -27.51 20.50 5.61
N SER A 530 -27.51 21.51 6.48
CA SER A 530 -27.85 21.33 7.92
C SER A 530 -29.30 20.88 8.17
N GLU A 531 -30.20 21.09 7.19
CA GLU A 531 -31.62 20.71 7.27
C GLU A 531 -31.86 19.21 6.99
N VAL A 532 -30.88 18.52 6.39
CA VAL A 532 -31.01 17.11 6.04
C VAL A 532 -30.49 16.25 7.20
N GLU A 533 -31.21 15.18 7.53
CA GLU A 533 -30.78 14.21 8.52
C GLU A 533 -29.51 13.48 8.07
N ILE A 534 -28.64 13.17 9.03
CA ILE A 534 -27.47 12.35 8.80
C ILE A 534 -27.83 10.87 9.09
N GLU A 535 -27.16 9.99 8.36
CA GLU A 535 -27.28 8.53 8.52
C GLU A 535 -25.90 7.94 8.72
N VAL A 536 -25.72 7.17 9.79
CA VAL A 536 -24.52 6.36 10.00
C VAL A 536 -24.66 5.07 9.21
N VAL A 537 -23.63 4.73 8.47
CA VAL A 537 -23.66 3.61 7.50
C VAL A 537 -22.81 2.46 7.98
N THR A 538 -21.58 2.74 8.40
CA THR A 538 -20.59 1.73 8.78
C THR A 538 -19.80 2.21 9.99
N VAL A 539 -19.57 1.31 10.94
CA VAL A 539 -18.63 1.49 12.05
C VAL A 539 -17.36 0.71 11.73
N ARG A 540 -16.22 1.37 11.88
CA ARG A 540 -14.89 0.77 11.71
C ARG A 540 -14.12 0.93 13.01
N LEU A 541 -13.57 -0.17 13.51
CA LEU A 541 -12.75 -0.19 14.71
C LEU A 541 -11.37 -0.73 14.37
N ALA A 542 -10.37 -0.13 14.98
CA ALA A 542 -9.00 -0.59 14.94
C ALA A 542 -8.49 -0.82 16.36
N ALA A 543 -8.44 -2.08 16.77
CA ALA A 543 -7.79 -2.48 18.02
C ALA A 543 -6.28 -2.57 17.80
N THR A 544 -5.48 -1.92 18.65
CA THR A 544 -4.03 -1.84 18.46
C THR A 544 -3.27 -2.17 19.74
N ALA A 545 -2.09 -2.76 19.57
CA ALA A 545 -1.07 -2.93 20.61
C ALA A 545 0.27 -2.36 20.13
N PRO A 546 1.17 -1.97 21.06
CA PRO A 546 2.39 -1.25 20.72
C PRO A 546 3.27 -1.98 19.70
N ALA A 547 3.98 -1.20 18.89
CA ALA A 547 5.03 -1.66 18.00
C ALA A 547 6.25 -2.21 18.77
N VAL A 548 7.06 -3.01 18.12
CA VAL A 548 8.31 -3.57 18.67
C VAL A 548 9.35 -2.48 18.90
N LEU A 549 9.37 -1.46 18.04
CA LEU A 549 10.31 -0.33 18.07
C LEU A 549 9.53 0.98 18.14
N SER A 550 10.02 1.92 18.93
CA SER A 550 9.53 3.31 18.87
C SER A 550 10.52 4.20 18.11
N TRP A 551 10.02 5.30 17.51
CA TRP A 551 10.90 6.21 16.77
C TRP A 551 12.02 6.80 17.63
N SER A 552 11.81 6.96 18.94
CA SER A 552 12.84 7.44 19.86
C SER A 552 14.12 6.57 19.93
N GLN A 553 14.04 5.33 19.46
CA GLN A 553 15.14 4.36 19.40
C GLN A 553 15.84 4.32 18.04
N VAL A 554 15.25 4.96 17.01
CA VAL A 554 15.86 5.04 15.67
C VAL A 554 16.99 6.05 15.68
N ARG A 555 18.13 5.69 15.08
CA ARG A 555 19.30 6.56 14.92
C ARG A 555 19.85 6.45 13.51
N GLY A 556 20.27 7.60 12.96
CA GLY A 556 21.01 7.67 11.71
C GLY A 556 22.51 7.51 11.91
N THR A 557 23.22 7.50 10.81
CA THR A 557 24.70 7.37 10.78
C THR A 557 25.43 8.69 10.67
N LEU A 558 24.72 9.77 10.33
CA LEU A 558 25.31 11.12 10.25
C LEU A 558 25.28 11.81 11.61
N ASP A 559 26.31 12.64 11.86
CA ASP A 559 26.44 13.36 13.12
C ASP A 559 25.34 14.43 13.26
N PRO A 560 24.56 14.41 14.35
CA PRO A 560 23.55 15.43 14.61
C PRO A 560 24.14 16.84 14.66
N GLY A 561 23.43 17.81 14.12
CA GLY A 561 23.87 19.21 14.01
C GLY A 561 24.79 19.50 12.82
N SER A 562 25.14 18.49 12.02
CA SER A 562 25.88 18.73 10.77
C SER A 562 25.02 19.52 9.79
N GLU A 563 25.66 20.53 9.15
CA GLU A 563 25.04 21.35 8.12
C GLU A 563 25.79 21.19 6.79
N LEU A 564 25.04 21.00 5.73
CA LEU A 564 25.57 20.88 4.37
C LEU A 564 24.82 21.85 3.45
N VAL A 565 25.53 22.40 2.47
CA VAL A 565 24.96 23.32 1.47
C VAL A 565 25.24 22.79 0.08
N GLY A 566 24.23 22.87 -0.81
CA GLY A 566 24.35 22.49 -2.21
C GLY A 566 25.14 23.49 -3.08
N PRO A 567 25.59 23.08 -4.29
CA PRO A 567 25.32 21.76 -4.85
C PRO A 567 26.20 20.67 -4.23
N ARG A 568 25.58 19.55 -3.83
CA ARG A 568 26.32 18.47 -3.16
C ARG A 568 25.62 17.12 -3.31
N LEU A 569 26.45 16.10 -3.58
CA LEU A 569 26.05 14.70 -3.53
C LEU A 569 26.35 14.13 -2.13
N ILE A 570 25.36 13.42 -1.54
CA ILE A 570 25.48 12.74 -0.27
C ILE A 570 25.17 11.27 -0.51
N GLU A 571 26.20 10.44 -0.46
CA GLU A 571 26.08 9.00 -0.65
C GLU A 571 25.93 8.32 0.70
N GLY A 572 24.79 7.69 0.92
CA GLY A 572 24.54 6.84 2.07
C GLY A 572 24.64 5.36 1.70
N PRO A 573 24.69 4.47 2.68
CA PRO A 573 24.85 3.04 2.44
C PRO A 573 23.69 2.42 1.63
N ASN A 574 22.53 3.05 1.61
CA ASN A 574 21.30 2.49 1.01
C ASN A 574 20.50 3.49 0.16
N ALA A 575 20.91 4.74 0.07
CA ALA A 575 20.27 5.77 -0.74
C ALA A 575 21.20 6.92 -1.02
N THR A 576 20.91 7.68 -2.07
CA THR A 576 21.65 8.86 -2.49
C THR A 576 20.76 10.09 -2.40
N ILE A 577 21.30 11.21 -1.89
CA ILE A 577 20.64 12.50 -1.80
C ILE A 577 21.45 13.50 -2.62
N TYR A 578 20.77 14.30 -3.39
CA TYR A 578 21.38 15.40 -4.12
C TYR A 578 20.79 16.73 -3.65
N LEU A 579 21.67 17.62 -3.21
CA LEU A 579 21.33 19.01 -2.91
C LEU A 579 21.65 19.87 -4.11
N ASP A 580 20.69 20.67 -4.56
CA ASP A 580 20.88 21.65 -5.63
C ASP A 580 21.45 22.98 -5.07
N GLU A 581 21.80 23.90 -5.94
CA GLU A 581 22.32 25.22 -5.54
C GLU A 581 21.28 25.97 -4.68
N GLY A 582 21.74 26.52 -3.55
CA GLY A 582 20.92 27.26 -2.58
C GLY A 582 20.15 26.39 -1.59
N GLU A 583 20.23 25.07 -1.69
CA GLU A 583 19.62 24.15 -0.71
C GLU A 583 20.55 23.94 0.50
N ARG A 584 19.93 23.86 1.66
CA ARG A 584 20.60 23.63 2.95
C ARG A 584 20.01 22.40 3.64
N LEU A 585 20.89 21.51 4.07
CA LEU A 585 20.54 20.32 4.84
C LEU A 585 21.06 20.45 6.26
N ILE A 586 20.20 20.13 7.24
CA ILE A 586 20.55 20.02 8.66
C ILE A 586 20.25 18.61 9.13
N VAL A 587 21.20 17.98 9.83
CA VAL A 587 21.00 16.66 10.45
C VAL A 587 20.40 16.85 11.84
N LEU A 588 19.21 16.33 12.05
CA LEU A 588 18.47 16.39 13.32
C LEU A 588 19.00 15.37 14.33
N ALA A 589 18.53 15.45 15.59
CA ALA A 589 19.06 14.66 16.71
C ALA A 589 18.99 13.14 16.55
N ASP A 590 18.08 12.63 15.74
CA ASP A 590 17.93 11.20 15.44
C ASP A 590 18.61 10.78 14.13
N GLY A 591 19.24 11.72 13.43
CA GLY A 591 19.86 11.51 12.12
C GLY A 591 18.92 11.73 10.94
N THR A 592 17.68 12.18 11.17
CA THR A 592 16.80 12.69 10.09
C THR A 592 17.43 13.94 9.48
N MET A 593 17.43 14.02 8.17
CA MET A 593 17.93 15.17 7.44
C MET A 593 16.76 16.06 7.02
N GLU A 594 16.79 17.32 7.42
CA GLU A 594 15.85 18.34 6.99
C GLU A 594 16.48 19.23 5.93
N ILE A 595 15.85 19.34 4.76
CA ILE A 595 16.34 20.13 3.62
C ILE A 595 15.38 21.28 3.40
N THR A 596 15.95 22.50 3.31
CA THR A 596 15.25 23.77 3.05
C THR A 596 15.99 24.55 1.96
N TRP A 597 15.34 25.60 1.38
CA TRP A 597 15.87 26.42 0.28
C TRP A 597 15.48 27.87 0.39
#